data_f967eda0e6d4690060939a4d08725595
#
_entry.id   f967eda0e6d4690060939a4d08725595
#
_cell.length_a   1.000
_cell.length_b   1.000
_cell.length_c   1.000
_cell.angle_alpha   90.00
_cell.angle_beta   90.00
_cell.angle_gamma   90.00
#
_symmetry.space_group_name_H-M   'P 1'
#
loop_
_entity.id
_entity.type
_entity.pdbx_description
1 polymer ?
#
loop_
_entity_poly.entity_id
_entity_poly.type
_entity_poly.pdbx_seq_one_letter_code
_entity_poly.pdbx_strand_id
1 'polypeptide(L)'
;FRLIGFPDADDPRLKEWTTNRLAFTWGQTSDAEQVEIATNMLAYWRHCVAFVAHRWNHPGDDFTSELLAVHRQDPTALSYQEIESIIYGLSFAGHEIVTNFLGNGLICLLSERARWQALCDDPSRIENALNEILRFTSPQTSWRRVALKDTEIAGQSIPAGTYVFLSLAAANHDDAVFADAARFDAARSNARNHIS
;
A
#
# COMPACT_ATOMS: atom_id res chain seq x y z
N PHE A 1 -11.51 5.34 0.79
CA PHE A 1 -12.45 5.27 -0.35
C PHE A 1 -13.08 6.63 -0.69
N ARG A 2 -13.32 7.52 0.29
CA ARG A 2 -13.91 8.87 0.07
C ARG A 2 -13.13 9.74 -0.92
N LEU A 3 -11.80 9.76 -0.84
CA LEU A 3 -10.96 10.52 -1.79
C LEU A 3 -11.22 10.11 -3.24
N ILE A 4 -11.43 8.81 -3.47
CA ILE A 4 -11.74 8.26 -4.80
C ILE A 4 -13.17 8.63 -5.21
N GLY A 5 -14.08 8.81 -4.25
CA GLY A 5 -15.47 9.18 -4.44
C GLY A 5 -16.46 8.02 -4.30
N PHE A 6 -16.04 6.85 -3.79
CA PHE A 6 -16.96 5.77 -3.51
C PHE A 6 -17.96 6.16 -2.42
N PRO A 7 -19.23 5.76 -2.54
CA PRO A 7 -20.22 5.94 -1.48
C PRO A 7 -19.82 5.19 -0.20
N ASP A 8 -20.04 5.77 0.98
CA ASP A 8 -19.76 5.12 2.28
C ASP A 8 -20.48 3.75 2.43
N ALA A 9 -21.60 3.56 1.75
CA ALA A 9 -22.34 2.30 1.74
C ALA A 9 -21.57 1.14 1.09
N ASP A 10 -20.59 1.44 0.23
CA ASP A 10 -19.77 0.44 -0.45
C ASP A 10 -18.56 0.00 0.39
N ASP A 11 -18.20 0.74 1.45
CA ASP A 11 -17.02 0.49 2.27
C ASP A 11 -16.90 -0.97 2.77
N PRO A 12 -17.93 -1.64 3.30
CA PRO A 12 -17.82 -3.02 3.77
C PRO A 12 -17.44 -3.98 2.64
N ARG A 13 -18.03 -3.79 1.45
CA ARG A 13 -17.80 -4.64 0.28
C ARG A 13 -16.43 -4.40 -0.34
N LEU A 14 -16.02 -3.14 -0.46
CA LEU A 14 -14.68 -2.78 -0.93
C LEU A 14 -13.60 -3.36 -0.02
N LYS A 15 -13.80 -3.31 1.29
CA LYS A 15 -12.90 -3.89 2.29
C LYS A 15 -12.79 -5.41 2.14
N GLU A 16 -13.90 -6.12 1.97
CA GLU A 16 -13.92 -7.57 1.74
C GLU A 16 -13.13 -7.94 0.48
N TRP A 17 -13.38 -7.26 -0.63
CA TRP A 17 -12.69 -7.53 -1.89
C TRP A 17 -11.19 -7.25 -1.83
N THR A 18 -10.74 -6.19 -1.16
CA THR A 18 -9.31 -5.88 -1.01
C THR A 18 -8.59 -6.93 -0.17
N THR A 19 -9.19 -7.42 0.92
CA THR A 19 -8.65 -8.50 1.75
C THR A 19 -8.53 -9.82 0.98
N ASN A 20 -9.53 -10.14 0.17
CA ASN A 20 -9.56 -11.35 -0.66
C ASN A 20 -8.40 -11.39 -1.67
N ARG A 21 -8.08 -10.27 -2.31
CA ARG A 21 -6.95 -10.15 -3.23
C ARG A 21 -5.60 -10.45 -2.55
N LEU A 22 -5.43 -10.09 -1.30
CA LEU A 22 -4.19 -10.38 -0.56
C LEU A 22 -3.99 -11.88 -0.35
N ALA A 23 -5.06 -12.63 -0.06
CA ALA A 23 -5.00 -14.07 0.07
C ALA A 23 -4.46 -14.74 -1.22
N PHE A 24 -4.85 -14.24 -2.40
CA PHE A 24 -4.32 -14.72 -3.67
C PHE A 24 -2.83 -14.37 -3.85
N THR A 25 -2.43 -13.16 -3.47
CA THR A 25 -1.05 -12.69 -3.70
C THR A 25 -0.05 -13.33 -2.74
N TRP A 26 -0.43 -13.53 -1.48
CA TRP A 26 0.49 -13.93 -0.41
C TRP A 26 0.16 -15.29 0.23
N GLY A 27 -1.08 -15.77 0.07
CA GLY A 27 -1.54 -17.03 0.63
C GLY A 27 -1.03 -18.26 -0.13
N GLN A 28 -1.27 -19.42 0.45
CA GLN A 28 -1.18 -20.71 -0.20
C GLN A 28 -2.61 -21.23 -0.39
N THR A 29 -3.25 -20.80 -1.46
CA THR A 29 -4.66 -21.08 -1.75
C THR A 29 -4.80 -22.34 -2.60
N SER A 30 -5.79 -23.17 -2.30
CA SER A 30 -6.21 -24.31 -3.14
C SER A 30 -6.82 -23.82 -4.45
N ASP A 31 -6.94 -24.70 -5.44
CA ASP A 31 -7.53 -24.38 -6.74
C ASP A 31 -8.97 -23.85 -6.60
N ALA A 32 -9.76 -24.42 -5.67
CA ALA A 32 -11.13 -23.98 -5.41
C ALA A 32 -11.16 -22.55 -4.82
N GLU A 33 -10.30 -22.24 -3.87
CA GLU A 33 -10.15 -20.90 -3.29
C GLU A 33 -9.67 -19.89 -4.34
N GLN A 34 -8.77 -20.28 -5.24
CA GLN A 34 -8.33 -19.41 -6.33
C GLN A 34 -9.48 -19.02 -7.26
N VAL A 35 -10.38 -19.94 -7.58
CA VAL A 35 -11.56 -19.67 -8.41
C VAL A 35 -12.53 -18.71 -7.69
N GLU A 36 -12.73 -18.90 -6.39
CA GLU A 36 -13.56 -17.99 -5.59
C GLU A 36 -12.95 -16.59 -5.55
N ILE A 37 -11.65 -16.49 -5.26
CA ILE A 37 -10.93 -15.22 -5.23
C ILE A 37 -10.99 -14.53 -6.59
N ALA A 38 -10.77 -15.25 -7.68
CA ALA A 38 -10.87 -14.70 -9.04
C ALA A 38 -12.26 -14.16 -9.35
N THR A 39 -13.30 -14.85 -8.89
CA THR A 39 -14.71 -14.42 -9.03
C THR A 39 -14.95 -13.11 -8.28
N ASN A 40 -14.45 -13.01 -7.05
CA ASN A 40 -14.53 -11.80 -6.24
C ASN A 40 -13.73 -10.64 -6.86
N MET A 41 -12.53 -10.90 -7.36
CA MET A 41 -11.72 -9.89 -8.06
C MET A 41 -12.42 -9.35 -9.32
N LEU A 42 -13.10 -10.23 -10.07
CA LEU A 42 -13.88 -9.82 -11.23
C LEU A 42 -15.10 -8.97 -10.84
N ALA A 43 -15.79 -9.34 -9.75
CA ALA A 43 -16.89 -8.54 -9.21
C ALA A 43 -16.42 -7.15 -8.76
N TYR A 44 -15.27 -7.10 -8.10
CA TYR A 44 -14.62 -5.84 -7.70
C TYR A 44 -14.25 -4.97 -8.89
N TRP A 45 -13.59 -5.55 -9.91
CA TRP A 45 -13.28 -4.84 -11.16
C TRP A 45 -14.53 -4.24 -11.79
N ARG A 46 -15.59 -5.03 -11.96
CA ARG A 46 -16.86 -4.58 -12.54
C ARG A 46 -17.49 -3.44 -11.74
N HIS A 47 -17.38 -3.49 -10.42
CA HIS A 47 -17.85 -2.40 -9.56
C HIS A 47 -17.08 -1.09 -9.80
N CYS A 48 -15.75 -1.16 -9.90
CA CYS A 48 -14.93 0.01 -10.21
C CYS A 48 -15.25 0.59 -11.61
N VAL A 49 -15.41 -0.26 -12.62
CA VAL A 49 -15.81 0.15 -13.98
C VAL A 49 -17.19 0.84 -13.96
N ALA A 50 -18.17 0.26 -13.27
CA ALA A 50 -19.50 0.84 -13.15
C ALA A 50 -19.47 2.19 -12.40
N PHE A 51 -18.63 2.31 -11.37
CA PHE A 51 -18.42 3.55 -10.64
C PHE A 51 -17.80 4.65 -11.52
N VAL A 52 -16.76 4.34 -12.29
CA VAL A 52 -16.16 5.28 -13.24
C VAL A 52 -17.18 5.75 -14.29
N ALA A 53 -17.99 4.83 -14.83
CA ALA A 53 -19.06 5.15 -15.76
C ALA A 53 -20.16 6.03 -15.12
N HIS A 54 -20.46 5.81 -13.85
CA HIS A 54 -21.38 6.67 -13.11
C HIS A 54 -20.81 8.09 -12.98
N ARG A 55 -19.53 8.23 -12.58
CA ARG A 55 -18.84 9.52 -12.43
C ARG A 55 -18.66 10.25 -13.77
N TRP A 56 -18.55 9.54 -14.86
CA TRP A 56 -18.55 10.12 -16.19
C TRP A 56 -19.82 10.95 -16.44
N ASN A 57 -20.98 10.43 -16.04
CA ASN A 57 -22.26 11.09 -16.23
C ASN A 57 -22.67 12.01 -15.06
N HIS A 58 -22.13 11.78 -13.88
CA HIS A 58 -22.45 12.49 -12.63
C HIS A 58 -21.15 12.85 -11.90
N PRO A 59 -20.40 13.87 -12.40
CA PRO A 59 -19.16 14.30 -11.73
C PRO A 59 -19.42 14.74 -10.29
N GLY A 60 -18.50 14.39 -9.40
CA GLY A 60 -18.48 14.80 -7.99
C GLY A 60 -17.23 15.60 -7.66
N ASP A 61 -17.10 15.98 -6.39
CA ASP A 61 -15.89 16.55 -5.82
C ASP A 61 -15.00 15.41 -5.31
N ASP A 62 -14.38 14.68 -6.26
CA ASP A 62 -13.56 13.50 -5.98
C ASP A 62 -12.50 13.26 -7.06
N PHE A 63 -11.48 12.47 -6.68
CA PHE A 63 -10.34 12.17 -7.53
C PHE A 63 -10.71 11.48 -8.86
N THR A 64 -11.73 10.62 -8.86
CA THR A 64 -12.21 9.97 -10.10
C THR A 64 -12.74 11.00 -11.10
N SER A 65 -13.51 11.96 -10.61
CA SER A 65 -14.06 13.05 -11.43
C SER A 65 -12.96 13.97 -11.98
N GLU A 66 -11.90 14.22 -11.20
CA GLU A 66 -10.71 14.97 -11.65
C GLU A 66 -9.97 14.24 -12.78
N LEU A 67 -9.73 12.93 -12.65
CA LEU A 67 -9.10 12.11 -13.71
C LEU A 67 -9.95 12.12 -14.99
N LEU A 68 -11.26 12.00 -14.85
CA LEU A 68 -12.20 12.07 -15.98
C LEU A 68 -12.22 13.44 -16.64
N ALA A 69 -12.02 14.52 -15.89
CA ALA A 69 -11.87 15.87 -16.44
C ALA A 69 -10.58 16.00 -17.28
N VAL A 70 -9.47 15.41 -16.82
CA VAL A 70 -8.22 15.34 -17.61
C VAL A 70 -8.45 14.61 -18.92
N HIS A 71 -9.07 13.41 -18.87
CA HIS A 71 -9.41 12.64 -20.07
C HIS A 71 -10.28 13.43 -21.06
N ARG A 72 -11.27 14.19 -20.58
CA ARG A 72 -12.12 15.01 -21.44
C ARG A 72 -11.35 16.12 -22.17
N GLN A 73 -10.33 16.68 -21.52
CA GLN A 73 -9.49 17.72 -22.12
C GLN A 73 -8.50 17.14 -23.11
N ASP A 74 -7.88 16.01 -22.77
CA ASP A 74 -6.90 15.31 -23.62
C ASP A 74 -6.98 13.79 -23.42
N PRO A 75 -7.73 13.08 -24.26
CA PRO A 75 -7.83 11.61 -24.18
C PRO A 75 -6.51 10.88 -24.42
N THR A 76 -5.48 11.56 -24.93
CA THR A 76 -4.15 10.96 -25.16
C THR A 76 -3.24 11.04 -23.93
N ALA A 77 -3.47 12.01 -23.04
CA ALA A 77 -2.74 12.15 -21.79
C ALA A 77 -3.12 11.06 -20.79
N LEU A 78 -4.40 10.66 -20.76
CA LEU A 78 -4.94 9.64 -19.88
C LEU A 78 -6.17 9.00 -20.53
N SER A 79 -6.10 7.73 -20.87
CA SER A 79 -7.23 7.01 -21.48
C SER A 79 -8.29 6.63 -20.44
N TYR A 80 -9.50 6.38 -20.91
CA TYR A 80 -10.61 5.97 -20.03
C TYR A 80 -10.31 4.63 -19.34
N GLN A 81 -9.70 3.68 -20.02
CA GLN A 81 -9.31 2.38 -19.46
C GLN A 81 -8.19 2.50 -18.41
N GLU A 82 -7.28 3.44 -18.59
CA GLU A 82 -6.28 3.73 -17.53
C GLU A 82 -6.94 4.27 -16.27
N ILE A 83 -7.96 5.13 -16.40
CA ILE A 83 -8.72 5.61 -15.25
C ILE A 83 -9.40 4.44 -14.52
N GLU A 84 -10.07 3.54 -15.22
CA GLU A 84 -10.67 2.33 -14.61
C GLU A 84 -9.62 1.52 -13.85
N SER A 85 -8.44 1.34 -14.44
CA SER A 85 -7.33 0.61 -13.84
C SER A 85 -6.74 1.33 -12.63
N ILE A 86 -6.62 2.66 -12.69
CA ILE A 86 -6.16 3.49 -11.57
C ILE A 86 -7.14 3.38 -10.39
N ILE A 87 -8.44 3.52 -10.63
CA ILE A 87 -9.46 3.44 -9.57
C ILE A 87 -9.46 2.06 -8.91
N TYR A 88 -9.40 0.98 -9.70
CA TYR A 88 -9.27 -0.38 -9.17
C TYR A 88 -7.98 -0.57 -8.36
N GLY A 89 -6.83 -0.13 -8.88
CA GLY A 89 -5.54 -0.27 -8.23
C GLY A 89 -5.41 0.57 -6.96
N LEU A 90 -5.84 1.83 -7.02
CA LEU A 90 -5.73 2.77 -5.91
C LEU A 90 -6.68 2.41 -4.74
N SER A 91 -7.90 1.96 -5.04
CA SER A 91 -8.83 1.53 -4.00
C SER A 91 -8.33 0.30 -3.24
N PHE A 92 -7.57 -0.58 -3.89
CA PHE A 92 -6.86 -1.67 -3.23
C PHE A 92 -5.62 -1.17 -2.45
N ALA A 93 -4.71 -0.48 -3.14
CA ALA A 93 -3.41 -0.11 -2.58
C ALA A 93 -3.53 0.91 -1.43
N GLY A 94 -4.49 1.82 -1.51
CA GLY A 94 -4.73 2.88 -0.53
C GLY A 94 -5.49 2.43 0.73
N HIS A 95 -5.90 1.16 0.82
CA HIS A 95 -6.68 0.69 1.96
C HIS A 95 -5.81 -0.01 3.01
N GLU A 96 -5.25 -1.15 2.70
CA GLU A 96 -4.70 -2.03 3.73
C GLU A 96 -3.34 -1.57 4.27
N ILE A 97 -2.43 -1.19 3.37
CA ILE A 97 -1.09 -0.73 3.78
C ILE A 97 -1.21 0.55 4.60
N VAL A 98 -2.07 1.48 4.18
CA VAL A 98 -2.29 2.75 4.90
C VAL A 98 -2.98 2.50 6.25
N THR A 99 -3.93 1.57 6.33
CA THR A 99 -4.59 1.19 7.58
C THR A 99 -3.58 0.60 8.57
N ASN A 100 -2.72 -0.32 8.11
CA ASN A 100 -1.67 -0.91 8.92
C ASN A 100 -0.64 0.15 9.36
N PHE A 101 -0.24 1.04 8.45
CA PHE A 101 0.65 2.15 8.76
C PHE A 101 0.10 3.06 9.86
N LEU A 102 -1.16 3.47 9.75
CA LEU A 102 -1.82 4.34 10.74
C LEU A 102 -1.98 3.63 12.09
N GLY A 103 -2.44 2.38 12.08
CA GLY A 103 -2.61 1.60 13.31
C GLY A 103 -1.30 1.38 14.05
N ASN A 104 -0.27 0.93 13.34
CA ASN A 104 1.07 0.72 13.88
C ASN A 104 1.69 2.04 14.35
N GLY A 105 1.51 3.11 13.58
CA GLY A 105 1.99 4.44 13.93
C GLY A 105 1.39 4.96 15.24
N LEU A 106 0.07 4.80 15.41
CA LEU A 106 -0.59 5.16 16.67
C LEU A 106 -0.08 4.32 17.84
N ILE A 107 0.15 3.02 17.67
CA ILE A 107 0.75 2.18 18.71
C ILE A 107 2.13 2.71 19.09
N CYS A 108 3.01 2.99 18.12
CA CYS A 108 4.35 3.52 18.36
C CYS A 108 4.34 4.86 19.11
N LEU A 109 3.44 5.77 18.74
CA LEU A 109 3.37 7.11 19.32
C LEU A 109 2.68 7.12 20.68
N LEU A 110 1.64 6.30 20.86
CA LEU A 110 0.85 6.30 22.09
C LEU A 110 1.41 5.37 23.18
N SER A 111 2.34 4.46 22.84
CA SER A 111 3.01 3.62 23.83
C SER A 111 3.80 4.44 24.86
N GLU A 112 4.24 5.65 24.49
CA GLU A 112 4.81 6.64 25.39
C GLU A 112 4.17 8.01 25.16
N ARG A 113 3.39 8.48 26.10
CA ARG A 113 2.63 9.74 25.97
C ARG A 113 3.49 10.93 25.53
N ALA A 114 4.74 10.97 25.99
CA ALA A 114 5.68 12.04 25.65
C ALA A 114 5.96 12.12 24.13
N ARG A 115 5.96 10.99 23.40
CA ARG A 115 6.15 10.96 21.95
C ARG A 115 5.02 11.70 21.23
N TRP A 116 3.78 11.38 21.59
CA TRP A 116 2.61 12.05 21.04
C TRP A 116 2.61 13.53 21.36
N GLN A 117 2.87 13.88 22.65
CA GLN A 117 2.89 15.27 23.08
C GLN A 117 3.94 16.10 22.34
N ALA A 118 5.13 15.53 22.09
CA ALA A 118 6.19 16.21 21.34
C ALA A 118 5.77 16.57 19.88
N LEU A 119 4.90 15.77 19.26
CA LEU A 119 4.35 16.08 17.94
C LEU A 119 3.22 17.13 18.02
N CYS A 120 2.45 17.14 19.09
CA CYS A 120 1.44 18.19 19.34
C CYS A 120 2.10 19.56 19.58
N ASP A 121 3.19 19.57 20.35
CA ASP A 121 3.94 20.79 20.70
C ASP A 121 4.73 21.34 19.52
N ASP A 122 5.21 20.45 18.64
CA ASP A 122 5.98 20.81 17.44
C ASP A 122 5.56 19.97 16.22
N PRO A 123 4.52 20.39 15.47
CA PRO A 123 4.04 19.70 14.28
C PRO A 123 5.08 19.54 13.15
N SER A 124 6.16 20.33 13.15
CA SER A 124 7.23 20.19 12.14
C SER A 124 7.96 18.82 12.22
N ARG A 125 7.85 18.13 13.35
CA ARG A 125 8.41 16.78 13.57
C ARG A 125 7.59 15.66 12.95
N ILE A 126 6.35 15.93 12.52
CA ILE A 126 5.43 14.89 12.02
C ILE A 126 6.05 14.15 10.84
N GLU A 127 6.62 14.84 9.88
CA GLU A 127 7.21 14.20 8.69
C GLU A 127 8.31 13.20 9.05
N ASN A 128 9.21 13.57 9.97
CA ASN A 128 10.27 12.65 10.41
C ASN A 128 9.71 11.47 11.22
N ALA A 129 8.71 11.72 12.06
CA ALA A 129 8.04 10.66 12.81
C ALA A 129 7.34 9.65 11.88
N LEU A 130 6.71 10.11 10.78
CA LEU A 130 6.12 9.24 9.76
C LEU A 130 7.19 8.37 9.08
N ASN A 131 8.34 8.92 8.71
CA ASN A 131 9.46 8.15 8.16
C ASN A 131 9.97 7.09 9.16
N GLU A 132 10.08 7.44 10.44
CA GLU A 132 10.49 6.47 11.46
C GLU A 132 9.42 5.38 11.70
N ILE A 133 8.12 5.71 11.63
CA ILE A 133 7.06 4.71 11.67
C ILE A 133 7.18 3.75 10.49
N LEU A 134 7.40 4.25 9.27
CA LEU A 134 7.61 3.44 8.07
C LEU A 134 8.82 2.51 8.23
N ARG A 135 9.94 3.03 8.73
CA ARG A 135 11.11 2.25 9.03
C ARG A 135 10.82 1.15 10.05
N PHE A 136 10.31 1.55 11.20
CA PHE A 136 10.19 0.66 12.39
C PHE A 136 9.12 -0.40 12.24
N THR A 137 7.98 -0.06 11.61
CA THR A 137 6.85 -0.99 11.50
C THR A 137 6.79 -1.72 10.16
N SER A 138 7.43 -1.16 9.13
CA SER A 138 7.43 -1.70 7.76
C SER A 138 6.06 -2.27 7.38
N PRO A 139 5.03 -1.45 7.13
CA PRO A 139 3.67 -1.92 6.87
C PRO A 139 3.60 -2.88 5.66
N GLN A 140 4.52 -2.73 4.71
CA GLN A 140 4.86 -3.72 3.69
C GLN A 140 6.15 -4.42 4.13
N THR A 141 6.04 -5.60 4.71
CA THR A 141 7.18 -6.30 5.33
C THR A 141 8.14 -6.93 4.34
N SER A 142 7.66 -7.27 3.13
CA SER A 142 8.46 -8.05 2.18
C SER A 142 7.91 -8.03 0.77
N TRP A 143 8.77 -8.39 -0.19
CA TRP A 143 8.42 -8.63 -1.59
C TRP A 143 8.95 -9.98 -2.07
N ARG A 144 8.24 -10.60 -3.02
CA ARG A 144 8.70 -11.80 -3.72
C ARG A 144 9.28 -11.43 -5.09
N ARG A 145 10.33 -12.14 -5.49
CA ARG A 145 10.92 -12.09 -6.83
C ARG A 145 11.18 -13.52 -7.30
N VAL A 146 11.39 -13.70 -8.59
CA VAL A 146 11.86 -14.93 -9.19
C VAL A 146 13.15 -14.62 -9.94
N ALA A 147 14.20 -15.39 -9.73
CA ALA A 147 15.43 -15.27 -10.50
C ALA A 147 15.16 -15.68 -11.93
N LEU A 148 15.31 -14.76 -12.91
CA LEU A 148 15.07 -15.04 -14.32
C LEU A 148 16.25 -15.76 -14.99
N LYS A 149 17.43 -15.74 -14.35
CA LYS A 149 18.65 -16.42 -14.77
C LYS A 149 19.47 -16.77 -13.55
N ASP A 150 20.43 -17.68 -13.71
CA ASP A 150 21.41 -17.95 -12.66
C ASP A 150 22.10 -16.64 -12.26
N THR A 151 22.15 -16.37 -10.96
CA THR A 151 22.75 -15.18 -10.40
C THR A 151 23.43 -15.47 -9.07
N GLU A 152 24.16 -14.50 -8.54
CA GLU A 152 24.81 -14.60 -7.23
C GLU A 152 24.50 -13.36 -6.40
N ILE A 153 24.21 -13.56 -5.12
CA ILE A 153 24.02 -12.49 -4.13
C ILE A 153 24.88 -12.81 -2.90
N ALA A 154 25.78 -11.92 -2.55
CA ALA A 154 26.69 -12.05 -1.40
C ALA A 154 27.41 -13.42 -1.35
N GLY A 155 27.89 -13.92 -2.49
CA GLY A 155 28.59 -15.20 -2.60
C GLY A 155 27.69 -16.43 -2.61
N GLN A 156 26.37 -16.26 -2.56
CA GLN A 156 25.39 -17.35 -2.66
C GLN A 156 24.86 -17.47 -4.08
N SER A 157 24.99 -18.67 -4.68
CA SER A 157 24.42 -19.00 -5.98
C SER A 157 22.91 -19.13 -5.89
N ILE A 158 22.21 -18.47 -6.80
CA ILE A 158 20.74 -18.47 -6.92
C ILE A 158 20.40 -18.93 -8.34
N PRO A 159 19.99 -20.20 -8.52
CA PRO A 159 19.59 -20.72 -9.82
C PRO A 159 18.38 -19.99 -10.42
N ALA A 160 18.28 -19.97 -11.75
CA ALA A 160 17.08 -19.52 -12.43
C ALA A 160 15.82 -20.25 -11.92
N GLY A 161 14.70 -19.54 -11.82
CA GLY A 161 13.45 -20.07 -11.25
C GLY A 161 13.36 -20.05 -9.73
N THR A 162 14.42 -19.73 -9.01
CA THR A 162 14.40 -19.65 -7.54
C THR A 162 13.54 -18.46 -7.08
N TYR A 163 12.65 -18.73 -6.11
CA TYR A 163 11.91 -17.69 -5.42
C TYR A 163 12.81 -16.98 -4.39
N VAL A 164 12.93 -15.68 -4.54
CA VAL A 164 13.70 -14.81 -3.63
C VAL A 164 12.74 -13.95 -2.82
N PHE A 165 12.91 -13.96 -1.52
CA PHE A 165 12.11 -13.20 -0.58
C PHE A 165 12.91 -12.00 -0.08
N LEU A 166 12.49 -10.79 -0.46
CA LEU A 166 13.12 -9.53 -0.07
C LEU A 166 12.46 -9.03 1.22
N SER A 167 13.15 -9.14 2.35
CA SER A 167 12.64 -8.65 3.63
C SER A 167 12.93 -7.16 3.82
N LEU A 168 11.96 -6.30 3.56
CA LEU A 168 12.05 -4.85 3.82
C LEU A 168 12.16 -4.59 5.32
N ALA A 169 11.40 -5.35 6.13
CA ALA A 169 11.45 -5.23 7.58
C ALA A 169 12.86 -5.53 8.13
N ALA A 170 13.55 -6.55 7.63
CA ALA A 170 14.91 -6.84 8.05
C ALA A 170 15.89 -5.71 7.67
N ALA A 171 15.80 -5.18 6.45
CA ALA A 171 16.64 -4.10 5.99
C ALA A 171 16.40 -2.79 6.79
N ASN A 172 15.17 -2.52 7.17
CA ASN A 172 14.81 -1.37 8.00
C ASN A 172 15.25 -1.51 9.47
N HIS A 173 15.68 -2.72 9.88
CA HIS A 173 16.25 -3.01 11.20
C HIS A 173 17.73 -3.41 11.15
N ASP A 174 18.44 -3.05 10.08
CA ASP A 174 19.87 -3.29 9.95
C ASP A 174 20.67 -2.27 10.78
N ASP A 175 21.37 -2.75 11.83
CA ASP A 175 22.19 -1.90 12.70
C ASP A 175 23.38 -1.28 11.98
N ALA A 176 23.79 -1.80 10.82
CA ALA A 176 24.81 -1.18 9.98
C ALA A 176 24.33 0.14 9.34
N VAL A 177 23.00 0.31 9.20
CA VAL A 177 22.37 1.51 8.63
C VAL A 177 21.71 2.36 9.72
N PHE A 178 21.03 1.72 10.65
CA PHE A 178 20.23 2.38 11.69
C PHE A 178 20.76 2.02 13.08
N ALA A 179 21.53 2.87 13.69
CA ALA A 179 22.02 2.65 15.06
C ALA A 179 20.84 2.40 16.01
N ASP A 180 20.94 1.38 16.88
CA ASP A 180 19.83 0.92 17.73
C ASP A 180 18.53 0.66 16.92
N ALA A 181 18.63 -0.08 15.83
CA ALA A 181 17.54 -0.27 14.86
C ALA A 181 16.25 -0.83 15.50
N ALA A 182 16.38 -1.63 16.56
CA ALA A 182 15.25 -2.19 17.31
C ALA A 182 14.51 -1.16 18.20
N ARG A 183 15.02 0.08 18.31
CA ARG A 183 14.39 1.15 19.07
C ARG A 183 13.65 2.11 18.17
N PHE A 184 12.38 2.41 18.50
CA PHE A 184 11.63 3.48 17.87
C PHE A 184 12.13 4.84 18.39
N ASP A 185 12.48 5.74 17.47
CA ASP A 185 12.90 7.10 17.79
C ASP A 185 12.36 8.09 16.75
N ALA A 186 11.28 8.80 17.07
CA ALA A 186 10.66 9.79 16.20
C ALA A 186 11.60 10.96 15.79
N ALA A 187 12.75 11.12 16.47
CA ALA A 187 13.77 12.11 16.14
C ALA A 187 14.97 11.52 15.41
N ARG A 188 14.93 10.25 14.99
CA ARG A 188 16.02 9.58 14.26
C ARG A 188 16.42 10.37 13.02
N SER A 189 17.68 10.78 12.93
CA SER A 189 18.16 11.68 11.88
C SER A 189 18.16 11.05 10.48
N ASN A 190 18.32 9.73 10.38
CA ASN A 190 18.35 8.98 9.12
C ASN A 190 17.09 8.14 8.89
N ALA A 191 15.96 8.46 9.51
CA ALA A 191 14.70 7.73 9.34
C ALA A 191 14.31 7.59 7.86
N ARG A 192 14.56 8.61 7.03
CA ARG A 192 14.28 8.63 5.58
C ARG A 192 15.04 7.59 4.75
N ASN A 193 16.06 6.94 5.31
CA ASN A 193 16.82 5.91 4.61
C ASN A 193 16.09 4.56 4.58
N HIS A 194 14.87 4.48 5.15
CA HIS A 194 14.05 3.28 5.06
C HIS A 194 13.68 2.93 3.61
N ILE A 195 13.34 1.66 3.39
CA ILE A 195 12.96 1.13 2.07
C ILE A 195 11.51 0.64 2.01
N SER A 196 10.68 1.12 2.95
CA SER A 196 9.22 0.85 2.96
C SER A 196 8.49 1.73 1.99
#